data_cb426819dc50816934a765e93b75b8cd
#
_entry.id   cb426819dc50816934a765e93b75b8cd
#
_cell.length_a   1.000
_cell.length_b   1.000
_cell.length_c   1.000
_cell.angle_alpha   90.00
_cell.angle_beta   90.00
_cell.angle_gamma   90.00
#
_symmetry.space_group_name_H-M   'P 1'
#
loop_
_entity.id
_entity.type
_entity.pdbx_description
1 polymer ?
#
loop_
_entity_poly.entity_id
_entity_poly.type
_entity_poly.pdbx_seq_one_letter_code
_entity_poly.pdbx_strand_id
1 'polypeptide(L)'
;MQYLNDISPREFLPGFFGRFVHGQSSTLSFVTIKQGSKLPTHQHFHEQITHVLEGELEMMIGGDQYLLTAGSVHVIPGNTPHSAHAITDCKVLDFFSPARDDYR
;
A
#
# COMPACT_ATOMS: atom_id res chain seq x y z
N MET A 1 13.28 12.94 -14.94
CA MET A 1 13.38 11.48 -14.61
C MET A 1 13.93 11.33 -13.22
N GLN A 2 13.41 10.36 -12.49
CA GLN A 2 13.85 10.06 -11.13
C GLN A 2 14.24 8.59 -11.04
N TYR A 3 15.18 8.29 -10.14
CA TYR A 3 15.41 6.90 -9.71
C TYR A 3 14.74 6.69 -8.36
N LEU A 4 14.07 5.55 -8.20
CA LEU A 4 13.34 5.24 -6.96
C LEU A 4 14.24 5.32 -5.73
N ASN A 5 15.47 4.83 -5.85
CA ASN A 5 16.42 4.82 -4.72
C ASN A 5 16.87 6.22 -4.28
N ASP A 6 16.62 7.25 -5.09
CA ASP A 6 16.94 8.63 -4.73
C ASP A 6 15.83 9.27 -3.89
N ILE A 7 14.69 8.59 -3.75
CA ILE A 7 13.58 9.03 -2.90
C ILE A 7 13.76 8.39 -1.53
N SER A 8 13.95 9.21 -0.50
CA SER A 8 14.09 8.71 0.87
C SER A 8 12.77 8.09 1.34
N PRO A 9 12.81 6.90 1.94
CA PRO A 9 11.60 6.31 2.50
C PRO A 9 11.11 7.11 3.70
N ARG A 10 9.79 7.22 3.83
CA ARG A 10 9.14 7.86 4.97
C ARG A 10 8.33 6.82 5.72
N GLU A 11 8.58 6.71 7.04
CA GLU A 11 7.75 5.87 7.90
C GLU A 11 6.44 6.61 8.20
N PHE A 12 5.37 6.22 7.49
CA PHE A 12 4.08 6.89 7.63
C PHE A 12 3.16 6.22 8.66
N LEU A 13 3.49 5.01 9.06
CA LEU A 13 2.90 4.26 10.17
C LEU A 13 3.97 3.34 10.73
N PRO A 14 3.88 2.89 12.00
CA PRO A 14 4.88 1.99 12.55
C PRO A 14 5.10 0.75 11.68
N GLY A 15 6.33 0.59 11.19
CA GLY A 15 6.72 -0.53 10.35
C GLY A 15 6.40 -0.39 8.86
N PHE A 16 5.76 0.71 8.44
CA PHE A 16 5.41 0.99 7.03
C PHE A 16 6.29 2.11 6.51
N PHE A 17 7.14 1.80 5.54
CA PHE A 17 8.09 2.75 4.95
C PHE A 17 7.74 2.94 3.47
N GLY A 18 7.34 4.14 3.10
CA GLY A 18 6.88 4.43 1.75
C GLY A 18 7.78 5.39 0.98
N ARG A 19 7.96 5.11 -0.30
CA ARG A 19 8.48 6.05 -1.28
C ARG A 19 7.34 6.38 -2.22
N PHE A 20 7.00 7.67 -2.31
CA PHE A 20 5.82 8.13 -3.05
C PHE A 20 6.23 8.87 -4.30
N VAL A 21 5.60 8.55 -5.42
CA VAL A 21 5.75 9.25 -6.69
C VAL A 21 4.38 9.78 -7.08
N HIS A 22 4.23 11.10 -7.06
CA HIS A 22 2.96 11.77 -7.32
C HIS A 22 2.91 12.30 -8.74
N GLY A 23 1.93 11.84 -9.51
CA GLY A 23 1.51 12.48 -10.74
C GLY A 23 0.43 13.52 -10.46
N GLN A 24 -0.15 14.08 -11.51
CA GLN A 24 -1.27 15.01 -11.38
C GLN A 24 -2.53 14.28 -10.90
N SER A 25 -2.79 13.08 -11.43
CA SER A 25 -4.04 12.36 -11.22
C SER A 25 -3.86 11.02 -10.52
N SER A 26 -2.64 10.67 -10.12
CA SER A 26 -2.35 9.36 -9.52
C SER A 26 -1.10 9.43 -8.66
N THR A 27 -0.97 8.44 -7.79
CA THR A 27 0.22 8.25 -6.96
C THR A 27 0.65 6.79 -7.01
N LEU A 28 1.94 6.56 -7.23
CA LEU A 28 2.57 5.26 -7.00
C LEU A 28 3.24 5.29 -5.62
N SER A 29 3.01 4.25 -4.86
CA SER A 29 3.59 4.10 -3.53
C SER A 29 4.36 2.79 -3.47
N PHE A 30 5.67 2.88 -3.20
CA PHE A 30 6.54 1.71 -3.04
C PHE A 30 6.78 1.55 -1.55
N VAL A 31 6.20 0.51 -0.96
CA VAL A 31 6.15 0.33 0.49
C VAL A 31 6.89 -0.92 0.90
N THR A 32 7.77 -0.78 1.89
CA THR A 32 8.30 -1.92 2.64
C THR A 32 7.59 -2.00 3.98
N ILE A 33 7.17 -3.20 4.36
CA ILE A 33 6.42 -3.44 5.59
C ILE A 33 7.16 -4.47 6.42
N LYS A 34 7.44 -4.13 7.66
CA LYS A 34 8.10 -5.07 8.58
C LYS A 34 7.12 -6.13 9.07
N GLN A 35 7.58 -7.36 9.20
CA GLN A 35 6.81 -8.46 9.76
C GLN A 35 6.11 -8.04 11.05
N GLY A 36 4.84 -8.40 11.17
CA GLY A 36 4.01 -8.11 12.34
C GLY A 36 3.36 -6.73 12.34
N SER A 37 3.74 -5.84 11.42
CA SER A 37 3.15 -4.50 11.34
C SER A 37 1.70 -4.57 10.89
N LYS A 38 0.86 -3.68 11.46
CA LYS A 38 -0.58 -3.66 11.19
C LYS A 38 -1.01 -2.28 10.75
N LEU A 39 -1.82 -2.25 9.70
CA LEU A 39 -2.55 -1.09 9.25
C LEU A 39 -3.99 -1.22 9.77
N PRO A 40 -4.43 -0.33 10.66
CA PRO A 40 -5.81 -0.38 11.18
C PRO A 40 -6.83 -0.22 10.07
N THR A 41 -8.05 -0.70 10.31
CA THR A 41 -9.15 -0.52 9.36
C THR A 41 -9.38 0.96 9.10
N HIS A 42 -9.38 1.33 7.82
CA HIS A 42 -9.58 2.70 7.36
C HIS A 42 -10.20 2.66 5.97
N GLN A 43 -10.61 3.81 5.49
CA GLN A 43 -11.10 3.96 4.12
C GLN A 43 -10.74 5.33 3.59
N HIS A 44 -10.67 5.45 2.29
CA HIS A 44 -10.41 6.69 1.57
C HIS A 44 -11.16 6.66 0.24
N PHE A 45 -11.42 7.82 -0.33
CA PHE A 45 -12.17 7.89 -1.58
C PHE A 45 -11.37 7.41 -2.80
N HIS A 46 -10.05 7.33 -2.68
CA HIS A 46 -9.17 6.87 -3.76
C HIS A 46 -9.42 5.40 -4.07
N GLU A 47 -9.46 5.07 -5.36
CA GLU A 47 -9.27 3.68 -5.80
C GLU A 47 -7.83 3.29 -5.54
N GLN A 48 -7.61 2.07 -5.08
CA GLN A 48 -6.27 1.54 -4.80
C GLN A 48 -6.10 0.22 -5.52
N ILE A 49 -4.95 0.05 -6.19
CA ILE A 49 -4.55 -1.24 -6.73
C ILE A 49 -3.29 -1.66 -5.99
N THR A 50 -3.36 -2.80 -5.32
CA THR A 50 -2.27 -3.31 -4.48
C THR A 50 -1.62 -4.51 -5.16
N HIS A 51 -0.31 -4.43 -5.35
CA HIS A 51 0.50 -5.51 -5.92
C HIS A 51 1.58 -5.89 -4.90
N VAL A 52 1.54 -7.13 -4.42
CA VAL A 52 2.57 -7.65 -3.51
C VAL A 52 3.73 -8.15 -4.34
N LEU A 53 4.91 -7.57 -4.14
CA LEU A 53 6.14 -7.96 -4.84
C LEU A 53 6.86 -9.07 -4.10
N GLU A 54 6.90 -9.00 -2.77
CA GLU A 54 7.54 -9.98 -1.90
C GLU A 54 6.73 -10.12 -0.61
N GLY A 55 6.69 -11.33 -0.06
CA GLY A 55 6.11 -11.60 1.24
C GLY A 55 4.64 -12.01 1.21
N GLU A 56 4.05 -12.05 2.40
CA GLU A 56 2.65 -12.42 2.63
C GLU A 56 1.97 -11.32 3.43
N LEU A 57 0.92 -10.75 2.86
CA LEU A 57 0.15 -9.65 3.44
C LEU A 57 -1.30 -10.07 3.59
N GLU A 58 -1.76 -10.20 4.84
CA GLU A 58 -3.16 -10.49 5.12
C GLU A 58 -3.94 -9.19 5.10
N MET A 59 -5.04 -9.14 4.36
CA MET A 59 -5.90 -7.96 4.28
C MET A 59 -7.36 -8.34 4.49
N MET A 60 -8.07 -7.46 5.22
CA MET A 60 -9.53 -7.45 5.24
C MET A 60 -9.96 -6.34 4.30
N ILE A 61 -10.80 -6.65 3.32
CA ILE A 61 -11.27 -5.70 2.31
C ILE A 61 -12.78 -5.85 2.20
N GLY A 62 -13.53 -4.83 2.59
CA GLY A 62 -14.98 -4.85 2.53
C GLY A 62 -15.62 -6.00 3.31
N GLY A 63 -14.99 -6.47 4.38
CA GLY A 63 -15.48 -7.59 5.18
C GLY A 63 -14.97 -8.96 4.76
N ASP A 64 -14.29 -9.07 3.62
CA ASP A 64 -13.69 -10.32 3.15
C ASP A 64 -12.21 -10.36 3.49
N GLN A 65 -11.71 -11.54 3.84
CA GLN A 65 -10.32 -11.76 4.18
C GLN A 65 -9.55 -12.32 2.99
N TYR A 66 -8.37 -11.76 2.73
CA TYR A 66 -7.47 -12.18 1.66
C TYR A 66 -6.07 -12.36 2.20
N LEU A 67 -5.38 -13.39 1.72
CA LEU A 67 -3.93 -13.52 1.88
C LEU A 67 -3.28 -13.19 0.55
N LEU A 68 -2.66 -12.00 0.47
CA LEU A 68 -1.96 -11.55 -0.72
C LEU A 68 -0.52 -12.06 -0.65
N THR A 69 -0.12 -12.83 -1.63
CA THR A 69 1.23 -13.40 -1.73
C THR A 69 1.99 -12.74 -2.86
N ALA A 70 3.29 -13.02 -2.98
CA ALA A 70 4.12 -12.47 -4.04
C ALA A 70 3.50 -12.72 -5.42
N GLY A 71 3.36 -11.67 -6.20
CA GLY A 71 2.76 -11.70 -7.54
C GLY A 71 1.26 -11.38 -7.56
N SER A 72 0.56 -11.39 -6.41
CA SER A 72 -0.88 -11.10 -6.38
C SER A 72 -1.14 -9.61 -6.64
N VAL A 73 -2.29 -9.33 -7.26
CA VAL A 73 -2.79 -7.98 -7.52
C VAL A 73 -4.24 -7.92 -7.12
N HIS A 74 -4.64 -6.89 -6.38
CA HIS A 74 -6.01 -6.73 -5.94
C HIS A 74 -6.48 -5.28 -6.08
N VAL A 75 -7.69 -5.09 -6.62
CA VAL A 75 -8.30 -3.76 -6.74
C VAL A 75 -9.17 -3.52 -5.52
N ILE A 76 -8.91 -2.41 -4.82
CA ILE A 76 -9.71 -1.95 -3.68
C ILE A 76 -10.51 -0.73 -4.15
N PRO A 77 -11.83 -0.86 -4.29
CA PRO A 77 -12.65 0.28 -4.70
C PRO A 77 -12.61 1.42 -3.69
N GLY A 78 -12.84 2.63 -4.14
CA GLY A 78 -12.93 3.79 -3.26
C GLY A 78 -13.98 3.60 -2.16
N ASN A 79 -13.71 4.16 -0.99
CA ASN A 79 -14.59 4.13 0.19
C ASN A 79 -14.88 2.71 0.72
N THR A 80 -14.00 1.76 0.40
CA THR A 80 -14.11 0.39 0.93
C THR A 80 -13.22 0.26 2.15
N PRO A 81 -13.78 -0.09 3.33
CA PRO A 81 -12.97 -0.31 4.53
C PRO A 81 -11.97 -1.43 4.31
N HIS A 82 -10.73 -1.21 4.70
CA HIS A 82 -9.66 -2.21 4.58
C HIS A 82 -8.61 -2.06 5.66
N SER A 83 -7.96 -3.17 5.97
CA SER A 83 -6.87 -3.26 6.92
C SER A 83 -5.81 -4.21 6.41
N ALA A 84 -4.62 -4.21 7.01
CA ALA A 84 -3.54 -5.09 6.62
C ALA A 84 -2.73 -5.56 7.81
N HIS A 85 -2.16 -6.76 7.66
CA HIS A 85 -1.24 -7.34 8.64
C HIS A 85 -0.13 -8.07 7.87
N ALA A 86 1.12 -7.66 8.06
CA ALA A 86 2.26 -8.30 7.41
C ALA A 86 2.61 -9.59 8.16
N ILE A 87 2.35 -10.73 7.55
CA ILE A 87 2.70 -12.04 8.11
C ILE A 87 4.21 -12.23 8.06
N THR A 88 4.84 -11.76 6.99
CA THR A 88 6.28 -11.68 6.81
C THR A 88 6.66 -10.25 6.49
N ASP A 89 7.97 -9.96 6.36
CA ASP A 89 8.40 -8.73 5.69
C ASP A 89 7.80 -8.71 4.29
N CYS A 90 7.30 -7.55 3.87
CA CYS A 90 6.64 -7.39 2.57
C CYS A 90 7.23 -6.23 1.78
N LYS A 91 7.20 -6.36 0.46
CA LYS A 91 7.36 -5.25 -0.48
C LYS A 91 6.12 -5.16 -1.32
N VAL A 92 5.52 -3.98 -1.34
CA VAL A 92 4.20 -3.74 -1.93
C VAL A 92 4.27 -2.51 -2.82
N LEU A 93 3.63 -2.60 -3.98
CA LEU A 93 3.37 -1.46 -4.84
C LEU A 93 1.89 -1.14 -4.77
N ASP A 94 1.56 0.08 -4.34
CA ASP A 94 0.20 0.60 -4.34
C ASP A 94 0.07 1.70 -5.37
N PHE A 95 -0.98 1.61 -6.19
CA PHE A 95 -1.38 2.65 -7.12
C PHE A 95 -2.67 3.28 -6.63
N PHE A 96 -2.70 4.61 -6.55
CA PHE A 96 -3.87 5.37 -6.12
C PHE A 96 -4.35 6.32 -7.21
N SER A 97 -5.65 6.39 -7.39
CA SER A 97 -6.29 7.36 -8.27
C SER A 97 -7.58 7.88 -7.60
N PRO A 98 -7.74 9.20 -7.45
CA PRO A 98 -6.81 10.28 -7.77
C PRO A 98 -5.54 10.26 -6.90
N ALA A 99 -4.68 11.26 -7.09
CA ALA A 99 -3.42 11.35 -6.36
C ALA A 99 -3.65 11.47 -4.84
N ARG A 100 -2.75 10.86 -4.06
CA ARG A 100 -2.77 10.94 -2.59
C ARG A 100 -2.15 12.26 -2.15
N ASP A 101 -2.93 13.34 -2.21
CA ASP A 101 -2.45 14.66 -1.81
C ASP A 101 -2.06 14.75 -0.33
N ASP A 102 -2.64 13.88 0.49
CA ASP A 102 -2.31 13.73 1.90
C ASP A 102 -0.89 13.18 2.16
N TYR A 103 -0.27 12.58 1.14
CA TYR A 103 1.12 12.09 1.22
C TYR A 103 2.12 12.98 0.50
N ARG A 104 1.69 14.12 -0.03
CA ARG A 104 2.62 15.06 -0.69
C ARG A 104 3.53 15.77 0.31
#